data_0d77031356089a32d19508dfc1ba06fd
#
_entry.id   0d77031356089a32d19508dfc1ba06fd
#
_cell.length_a   1.000
_cell.length_b   1.000
_cell.length_c   1.000
_cell.angle_alpha   90.00
_cell.angle_beta   90.00
_cell.angle_gamma   90.00
#
_symmetry.space_group_name_H-M   'P 1'
#
loop_
_entity.id
_entity.type
_entity.pdbx_description
1 polymer ?
#
loop_
_entity_poly.entity_id
_entity_poly.type
_entity_poly.pdbx_seq_one_letter_code
_entity_poly.pdbx_strand_id
1 'polypeptide(L)'
;LDGIIQDWRYWGSNYLWNAMDFLNEEFSDPKKMMEDIHGMNAHIIISIWSAFGPHTKPYRELDKGNMLFNFRTWPESGSEKWPPNMDYPSGARVYDAYHPQARDIYWKYLNENLRSVGIDGWWMDSTEPDHFHPIPEDFDTPTYLGSFRKVRNAYPLMSVGGVYDHQRAVTSDKRVFILTRSAFAGQQRYGANTWTGDITASWEVLEKQIPAGLNFSLCG
;
A
#
# COMPACT_ATOMS: atom_id res chain seq x y z
N LEU A 1 17.21 5.05 18.11
CA LEU A 1 16.43 4.82 16.90
C LEU A 1 15.40 3.75 17.21
N ASP A 2 14.11 4.08 17.14
CA ASP A 2 13.05 3.15 17.55
C ASP A 2 12.47 2.38 16.36
N GLY A 3 12.61 2.92 15.14
CA GLY A 3 12.08 2.30 13.93
C GLY A 3 12.78 2.73 12.66
N ILE A 4 12.68 1.86 11.67
CA ILE A 4 13.21 2.04 10.32
C ILE A 4 12.05 1.87 9.35
N ILE A 5 12.05 2.61 8.25
CA ILE A 5 11.11 2.44 7.15
C ILE A 5 11.89 1.90 5.95
N GLN A 6 11.53 0.69 5.50
CA GLN A 6 12.00 0.14 4.23
C GLN A 6 11.09 0.64 3.12
N ASP A 7 11.63 1.46 2.26
CA ASP A 7 10.90 1.97 1.10
C ASP A 7 10.79 0.93 -0.03
N TRP A 8 10.14 1.30 -1.11
CA TRP A 8 9.89 0.46 -2.29
C TRP A 8 11.22 -0.03 -2.96
N ARG A 9 11.12 -0.82 -4.04
CA ARG A 9 12.22 -1.45 -4.78
C ARG A 9 12.90 -2.66 -4.12
N TYR A 10 12.53 -3.08 -2.92
CA TYR A 10 12.98 -4.37 -2.38
C TYR A 10 12.49 -5.55 -3.25
N TRP A 11 11.47 -5.32 -4.07
CA TRP A 11 10.95 -6.26 -5.06
C TRP A 11 11.71 -6.28 -6.39
N GLY A 12 12.63 -5.35 -6.66
CA GLY A 12 13.41 -5.26 -7.89
C GLY A 12 12.78 -4.38 -8.97
N SER A 13 12.51 -4.95 -10.14
CA SER A 13 12.06 -4.17 -11.30
C SER A 13 10.62 -3.66 -11.21
N ASN A 14 10.27 -2.72 -12.09
CA ASN A 14 8.93 -2.16 -12.18
C ASN A 14 7.85 -3.21 -12.55
N TYR A 15 8.20 -4.24 -13.33
CA TYR A 15 7.30 -5.37 -13.62
C TYR A 15 6.99 -6.24 -12.41
N LEU A 16 7.82 -6.12 -11.36
CA LEU A 16 7.66 -6.77 -10.06
C LEU A 16 7.08 -5.81 -9.01
N TRP A 17 6.52 -4.68 -9.42
CA TRP A 17 5.98 -3.68 -8.53
C TRP A 17 5.11 -4.28 -7.44
N ASN A 18 5.43 -3.97 -6.19
CA ASN A 18 4.71 -4.48 -5.01
C ASN A 18 4.59 -6.01 -4.97
N ALA A 19 5.66 -6.74 -5.31
CA ALA A 19 5.64 -8.20 -5.28
C ALA A 19 5.37 -8.79 -3.88
N MET A 20 5.48 -7.95 -2.83
CA MET A 20 5.39 -8.37 -1.43
C MET A 20 6.41 -9.48 -1.11
N ASP A 21 7.60 -9.37 -1.69
CA ASP A 21 8.69 -10.33 -1.54
C ASP A 21 10.02 -9.61 -1.81
N PHE A 22 11.09 -10.05 -1.16
CA PHE A 22 12.43 -9.53 -1.36
C PHE A 22 13.06 -10.21 -2.58
N LEU A 23 12.83 -9.62 -3.76
CA LEU A 23 13.30 -10.14 -5.05
C LEU A 23 14.49 -9.36 -5.63
N ASN A 24 14.85 -8.23 -5.02
CA ASN A 24 16.05 -7.48 -5.39
C ASN A 24 17.27 -8.11 -4.73
N GLU A 25 18.30 -8.40 -5.53
CA GLU A 25 19.54 -9.05 -5.09
C GLU A 25 20.30 -8.27 -4.01
N GLU A 26 20.06 -6.96 -3.90
CA GLU A 26 20.61 -6.12 -2.83
C GLU A 26 20.12 -6.55 -1.43
N PHE A 27 18.99 -7.26 -1.35
CA PHE A 27 18.40 -7.79 -0.13
C PHE A 27 18.59 -9.32 -0.05
N SER A 28 19.83 -9.78 -0.15
CA SER A 28 20.17 -11.21 -0.26
C SER A 28 19.79 -12.07 0.95
N ASP A 29 19.68 -11.47 2.13
CA ASP A 29 19.28 -12.16 3.37
C ASP A 29 18.34 -11.25 4.21
N PRO A 30 17.05 -11.16 3.83
CA PRO A 30 16.10 -10.32 4.54
C PRO A 30 15.85 -10.80 5.98
N LYS A 31 15.96 -12.10 6.24
CA LYS A 31 15.79 -12.63 7.59
C LYS A 31 16.90 -12.15 8.53
N LYS A 32 18.14 -12.24 8.07
CA LYS A 32 19.30 -11.72 8.82
C LYS A 32 19.18 -10.21 9.04
N MET A 33 18.72 -9.47 8.05
CA MET A 33 18.48 -8.03 8.19
C MET A 33 17.47 -7.73 9.30
N MET A 34 16.35 -8.49 9.38
CA MET A 34 15.37 -8.34 10.47
C MET A 34 15.96 -8.68 11.83
N GLU A 35 16.72 -9.78 11.92
CA GLU A 35 17.39 -10.18 13.15
C GLU A 35 18.36 -9.10 13.67
N ASP A 36 19.12 -8.47 12.78
CA ASP A 36 20.06 -7.40 13.14
C ASP A 36 19.34 -6.13 13.62
N ILE A 37 18.24 -5.73 12.94
CA ILE A 37 17.40 -4.59 13.34
C ILE A 37 16.76 -4.83 14.72
N HIS A 38 16.17 -5.99 14.91
CA HIS A 38 15.56 -6.36 16.19
C HIS A 38 16.61 -6.48 17.30
N GLY A 39 17.83 -6.95 16.96
CA GLY A 39 18.97 -6.99 17.88
C GLY A 39 19.41 -5.62 18.39
N MET A 40 19.15 -4.56 17.64
CA MET A 40 19.35 -3.17 18.04
C MET A 40 18.16 -2.58 18.84
N ASN A 41 17.17 -3.41 19.19
CA ASN A 41 15.91 -3.00 19.82
C ASN A 41 15.15 -1.97 18.97
N ALA A 42 15.20 -2.11 17.65
CA ALA A 42 14.46 -1.29 16.69
C ALA A 42 13.41 -2.13 15.96
N HIS A 43 12.40 -1.46 15.41
CA HIS A 43 11.36 -2.08 14.59
C HIS A 43 11.51 -1.65 13.14
N ILE A 44 10.90 -2.42 12.22
CA ILE A 44 10.90 -2.09 10.80
C ILE A 44 9.50 -2.20 10.21
N ILE A 45 9.11 -1.16 9.47
CA ILE A 45 7.91 -1.19 8.61
C ILE A 45 8.35 -1.16 7.16
N ILE A 46 7.52 -1.67 6.27
CA ILE A 46 7.85 -1.80 4.85
C ILE A 46 6.78 -1.20 3.96
N SER A 47 7.22 -0.56 2.87
CA SER A 47 6.33 0.01 1.85
C SER A 47 5.55 -1.10 1.13
N ILE A 48 4.24 -0.96 1.11
CA ILE A 48 3.31 -1.80 0.35
C ILE A 48 2.30 -0.90 -0.37
N TRP A 49 1.87 -1.32 -1.56
CA TRP A 49 1.05 -0.52 -2.46
C TRP A 49 -0.29 -1.18 -2.78
N SER A 50 -1.20 -0.42 -3.36
CA SER A 50 -2.47 -0.95 -3.87
C SER A 50 -2.37 -1.53 -5.29
N ALA A 51 -1.31 -1.20 -6.04
CA ALA A 51 -1.07 -1.67 -7.39
C ALA A 51 -0.03 -2.79 -7.42
N PHE A 52 -0.16 -3.71 -8.37
CA PHE A 52 0.73 -4.85 -8.57
C PHE A 52 1.26 -4.90 -9.99
N GLY A 53 2.55 -5.15 -10.16
CA GLY A 53 3.18 -5.39 -11.45
C GLY A 53 2.81 -6.78 -12.04
N PRO A 54 2.77 -6.91 -13.37
CA PRO A 54 2.22 -8.11 -14.03
C PRO A 54 3.04 -9.39 -13.83
N HIS A 55 4.30 -9.27 -13.43
CA HIS A 55 5.14 -10.44 -13.18
C HIS A 55 5.05 -10.97 -11.75
N THR A 56 4.28 -10.30 -10.88
CA THR A 56 4.11 -10.71 -9.48
C THR A 56 3.14 -11.88 -9.33
N LYS A 57 3.32 -12.67 -8.28
CA LYS A 57 2.37 -13.75 -7.91
C LYS A 57 1.00 -13.17 -7.51
N PRO A 58 0.94 -12.10 -6.67
CA PRO A 58 -0.35 -11.47 -6.33
C PRO A 58 -1.13 -11.03 -7.55
N TYR A 59 -0.49 -10.35 -8.52
CA TYR A 59 -1.16 -9.93 -9.76
C TYR A 59 -1.83 -11.10 -10.47
N ARG A 60 -1.08 -12.18 -10.70
CA ARG A 60 -1.58 -13.35 -11.44
C ARG A 60 -2.76 -14.02 -10.75
N GLU A 61 -2.76 -14.05 -9.43
CA GLU A 61 -3.85 -14.63 -8.65
C GLU A 61 -5.09 -13.74 -8.67
N LEU A 62 -4.91 -12.42 -8.51
CA LEU A 62 -5.97 -11.42 -8.59
C LEU A 62 -6.60 -11.34 -9.98
N ASP A 63 -5.77 -11.39 -11.04
CA ASP A 63 -6.22 -11.31 -12.43
C ASP A 63 -7.09 -12.51 -12.82
N LYS A 64 -6.76 -13.71 -12.36
CA LYS A 64 -7.59 -14.91 -12.56
C LYS A 64 -9.01 -14.78 -11.99
N GLY A 65 -9.17 -13.99 -10.95
CA GLY A 65 -10.45 -13.71 -10.30
C GLY A 65 -11.14 -12.44 -10.80
N ASN A 66 -10.61 -11.76 -11.82
CA ASN A 66 -11.08 -10.45 -12.28
C ASN A 66 -11.15 -9.41 -11.14
N MET A 67 -10.15 -9.41 -10.26
CA MET A 67 -10.07 -8.56 -9.08
C MET A 67 -9.04 -7.42 -9.24
N LEU A 68 -8.72 -7.03 -10.47
CA LEU A 68 -7.85 -5.91 -10.82
C LEU A 68 -8.59 -4.86 -11.65
N PHE A 69 -8.36 -3.59 -11.34
CA PHE A 69 -8.90 -2.47 -12.10
C PHE A 69 -8.04 -2.16 -13.33
N ASN A 70 -8.64 -1.59 -14.37
CA ASN A 70 -7.97 -1.27 -15.65
C ASN A 70 -7.59 0.21 -15.80
N PHE A 71 -7.68 1.01 -14.74
CA PHE A 71 -7.27 2.39 -14.85
C PHE A 71 -5.76 2.58 -14.65
N ARG A 72 -5.25 3.71 -15.12
CA ARG A 72 -3.83 4.04 -15.11
C ARG A 72 -3.31 4.22 -13.69
N THR A 73 -2.17 3.61 -13.39
CA THR A 73 -1.45 3.71 -12.11
C THR A 73 -0.22 4.62 -12.23
N TRP A 74 0.38 4.99 -11.10
CA TRP A 74 1.62 5.76 -11.11
C TRP A 74 2.78 5.00 -11.79
N PRO A 75 3.01 3.70 -11.56
CA PRO A 75 4.01 2.93 -12.31
C PRO A 75 3.74 2.87 -13.83
N GLU A 76 2.49 3.14 -14.25
CA GLU A 76 2.07 3.22 -15.64
C GLU A 76 2.13 4.63 -16.22
N SER A 77 2.56 5.63 -15.44
CA SER A 77 2.48 7.04 -15.85
C SER A 77 3.28 7.38 -17.12
N GLY A 78 4.27 6.56 -17.47
CA GLY A 78 5.16 6.82 -18.60
C GLY A 78 6.09 8.01 -18.35
N SER A 79 6.32 8.39 -17.12
CA SER A 79 7.30 9.40 -16.77
C SER A 79 8.71 8.86 -17.00
N GLU A 80 9.41 9.38 -17.97
CA GLU A 80 10.81 8.99 -18.27
C GLU A 80 11.80 9.43 -17.21
N LYS A 81 11.38 10.32 -16.31
CA LYS A 81 12.30 11.03 -15.42
C LYS A 81 12.22 10.61 -13.97
N TRP A 82 11.07 10.08 -13.52
CA TRP A 82 10.89 9.72 -12.13
C TRP A 82 9.83 8.63 -11.93
N PRO A 83 10.15 7.60 -11.10
CA PRO A 83 11.48 7.35 -10.55
C PRO A 83 12.47 6.89 -11.64
N PRO A 84 13.76 7.23 -11.48
CA PRO A 84 14.77 6.86 -12.48
C PRO A 84 14.86 5.34 -12.63
N ASN A 85 15.14 4.88 -13.83
CA ASN A 85 15.31 3.46 -14.19
C ASN A 85 14.04 2.59 -14.03
N MET A 86 12.86 3.20 -14.12
CA MET A 86 11.62 2.42 -14.24
C MET A 86 11.34 2.10 -15.71
N ASP A 87 10.91 0.86 -15.94
CA ASP A 87 10.45 0.42 -17.26
C ASP A 87 8.98 0.80 -17.45
N TYR A 88 8.69 1.57 -18.49
CA TYR A 88 7.33 2.01 -18.82
C TYR A 88 6.89 1.53 -20.20
N PRO A 89 5.61 1.23 -20.37
CA PRO A 89 4.60 0.99 -19.34
C PRO A 89 4.87 -0.30 -18.58
N SER A 90 4.61 -0.31 -17.26
CA SER A 90 4.88 -1.49 -16.43
C SER A 90 3.77 -2.54 -16.45
N GLY A 91 2.57 -2.17 -16.83
CA GLY A 91 1.37 -3.03 -16.75
C GLY A 91 0.83 -3.21 -15.31
N ALA A 92 1.25 -2.38 -14.37
CA ALA A 92 0.78 -2.46 -13.00
C ALA A 92 -0.69 -2.06 -12.88
N ARG A 93 -1.47 -2.85 -12.13
CA ARG A 93 -2.92 -2.66 -11.91
C ARG A 93 -3.29 -2.71 -10.44
N VAL A 94 -4.26 -1.87 -10.06
CA VAL A 94 -4.80 -1.80 -8.70
C VAL A 94 -5.74 -2.96 -8.42
N TYR A 95 -5.66 -3.54 -7.23
CA TYR A 95 -6.60 -4.59 -6.81
C TYR A 95 -7.93 -4.03 -6.31
N ASP A 96 -9.00 -4.79 -6.45
CA ASP A 96 -10.33 -4.46 -5.90
C ASP A 96 -10.37 -4.73 -4.39
N ALA A 97 -10.02 -3.74 -3.57
CA ALA A 97 -10.05 -3.87 -2.12
C ALA A 97 -11.47 -4.07 -1.54
N TYR A 98 -12.53 -3.83 -2.32
CA TYR A 98 -13.90 -4.11 -1.89
C TYR A 98 -14.21 -5.61 -1.94
N HIS A 99 -13.49 -6.38 -2.76
CA HIS A 99 -13.68 -7.81 -2.91
C HIS A 99 -13.04 -8.57 -1.73
N PRO A 100 -13.81 -9.35 -0.93
CA PRO A 100 -13.25 -10.08 0.21
C PRO A 100 -12.08 -10.98 -0.16
N GLN A 101 -12.22 -11.79 -1.21
CA GLN A 101 -11.16 -12.68 -1.67
C GLN A 101 -9.90 -11.93 -2.14
N ALA A 102 -10.05 -10.72 -2.68
CA ALA A 102 -8.89 -9.92 -3.05
C ALA A 102 -8.10 -9.46 -1.82
N ARG A 103 -8.79 -9.13 -0.72
CA ARG A 103 -8.14 -8.84 0.58
C ARG A 103 -7.47 -10.08 1.18
N ASP A 104 -8.10 -11.28 1.04
CA ASP A 104 -7.49 -12.55 1.46
C ASP A 104 -6.17 -12.80 0.71
N ILE A 105 -6.17 -12.60 -0.61
CA ILE A 105 -4.97 -12.75 -1.45
C ILE A 105 -3.91 -11.71 -1.06
N TYR A 106 -4.30 -10.45 -0.87
CA TYR A 106 -3.40 -9.37 -0.44
C TYR A 106 -2.70 -9.74 0.87
N TRP A 107 -3.49 -10.13 1.88
CA TRP A 107 -2.96 -10.55 3.18
C TRP A 107 -2.11 -11.82 3.10
N LYS A 108 -2.49 -12.80 2.31
CA LYS A 108 -1.72 -14.03 2.12
C LYS A 108 -0.25 -13.72 1.83
N TYR A 109 0.02 -12.89 0.83
CA TYR A 109 1.39 -12.54 0.45
C TYR A 109 2.12 -11.68 1.48
N LEU A 110 1.43 -10.75 2.15
CA LEU A 110 2.00 -10.02 3.26
C LEU A 110 2.45 -10.95 4.40
N ASN A 111 1.59 -11.90 4.74
CA ASN A 111 1.85 -12.82 5.85
C ASN A 111 2.94 -13.84 5.51
N GLU A 112 2.88 -14.44 4.33
CA GLU A 112 3.78 -15.52 3.92
C GLU A 112 5.21 -15.02 3.66
N ASN A 113 5.38 -13.83 3.08
CA ASN A 113 6.67 -13.36 2.61
C ASN A 113 7.29 -12.26 3.48
N LEU A 114 6.49 -11.31 3.97
CA LEU A 114 7.02 -10.14 4.69
C LEU A 114 6.91 -10.30 6.21
N ARG A 115 5.72 -10.66 6.71
CA ARG A 115 5.54 -10.87 8.14
C ARG A 115 6.37 -12.07 8.65
N SER A 116 6.45 -13.14 7.86
CA SER A 116 7.19 -14.37 8.23
C SER A 116 8.70 -14.13 8.41
N VAL A 117 9.28 -13.14 7.73
CA VAL A 117 10.70 -12.79 7.87
C VAL A 117 10.95 -11.78 9.00
N GLY A 118 9.90 -11.21 9.60
CA GLY A 118 10.04 -10.34 10.78
C GLY A 118 9.63 -8.88 10.60
N ILE A 119 8.97 -8.49 9.50
CA ILE A 119 8.43 -7.14 9.34
C ILE A 119 7.39 -6.86 10.45
N ASP A 120 7.53 -5.71 11.12
CA ASP A 120 6.71 -5.32 12.27
C ASP A 120 5.45 -4.54 11.91
N GLY A 121 5.42 -3.88 10.75
CA GLY A 121 4.29 -3.05 10.35
C GLY A 121 4.31 -2.65 8.87
N TRP A 122 3.31 -1.89 8.46
CA TRP A 122 3.00 -1.63 7.07
C TRP A 122 2.97 -0.13 6.77
N TRP A 123 3.73 0.27 5.77
CA TRP A 123 3.58 1.57 5.15
C TRP A 123 2.74 1.40 3.87
N MET A 124 1.44 1.64 4.01
CA MET A 124 0.44 1.48 2.93
C MET A 124 0.42 2.75 2.09
N ASP A 125 1.30 2.81 1.10
CA ASP A 125 1.40 3.93 0.17
C ASP A 125 0.42 3.79 -1.01
N SER A 126 0.04 4.91 -1.61
CA SER A 126 -0.89 4.96 -2.76
C SER A 126 -2.15 4.12 -2.62
N THR A 127 -2.76 4.19 -1.43
CA THR A 127 -3.99 3.44 -1.09
C THR A 127 -5.25 4.31 -1.14
N GLU A 128 -5.27 5.32 -2.00
CA GLU A 128 -6.44 6.17 -2.31
C GLU A 128 -7.53 5.49 -3.15
N PRO A 129 -7.32 4.67 -4.18
CA PRO A 129 -6.19 3.86 -4.67
C PRO A 129 -5.18 4.63 -5.56
N ASP A 130 -4.13 3.93 -5.99
CA ASP A 130 -3.19 4.41 -7.01
C ASP A 130 -3.90 4.59 -8.36
N HIS A 131 -4.51 5.74 -8.56
CA HIS A 131 -5.28 6.10 -9.73
C HIS A 131 -4.72 7.40 -10.32
N PHE A 132 -3.84 7.25 -11.30
CA PHE A 132 -3.05 8.34 -11.85
C PHE A 132 -3.70 8.90 -13.12
N HIS A 133 -3.88 10.23 -13.18
CA HIS A 133 -4.57 10.91 -14.30
C HIS A 133 -5.92 10.28 -14.67
N PRO A 134 -6.90 10.27 -13.73
CA PRO A 134 -8.19 9.65 -13.97
C PRO A 134 -8.95 10.31 -15.13
N ILE A 135 -9.58 9.48 -15.95
CA ILE A 135 -10.53 9.89 -16.97
C ILE A 135 -11.97 9.57 -16.54
N PRO A 136 -13.00 10.22 -17.11
CA PRO A 136 -14.41 10.02 -16.69
C PRO A 136 -14.87 8.55 -16.68
N GLU A 137 -14.41 7.76 -17.64
CA GLU A 137 -14.76 6.36 -17.84
C GLU A 137 -14.24 5.46 -16.71
N ASP A 138 -13.10 5.81 -16.11
CA ASP A 138 -12.51 5.06 -15.00
C ASP A 138 -13.47 4.98 -13.81
N PHE A 139 -14.28 6.03 -13.58
CA PHE A 139 -15.22 6.06 -12.47
C PHE A 139 -16.41 5.11 -12.65
N ASP A 140 -16.64 4.62 -13.86
CA ASP A 140 -17.68 3.64 -14.14
C ASP A 140 -17.19 2.19 -14.07
N THR A 141 -15.91 2.00 -13.75
CA THR A 141 -15.31 0.68 -13.49
C THR A 141 -16.13 -0.09 -12.47
N PRO A 142 -16.55 -1.33 -12.76
CA PRO A 142 -17.24 -2.17 -11.80
C PRO A 142 -16.30 -2.58 -10.67
N THR A 143 -16.81 -2.56 -9.45
CA THR A 143 -16.15 -3.11 -8.26
C THR A 143 -17.07 -4.16 -7.62
N TYR A 144 -16.56 -4.91 -6.65
CA TYR A 144 -17.38 -5.87 -5.90
C TYR A 144 -18.63 -5.23 -5.24
N LEU A 145 -18.54 -3.95 -4.86
CA LEU A 145 -19.65 -3.21 -4.20
C LEU A 145 -20.43 -2.29 -5.15
N GLY A 146 -20.26 -2.44 -6.46
CA GLY A 146 -20.94 -1.61 -7.46
C GLY A 146 -19.95 -0.74 -8.25
N SER A 147 -20.37 0.42 -8.77
CA SER A 147 -19.46 1.26 -9.55
C SER A 147 -18.42 1.95 -8.68
N PHE A 148 -17.20 2.09 -9.18
CA PHE A 148 -16.11 2.80 -8.51
C PHE A 148 -16.51 4.23 -8.13
N ARG A 149 -17.31 4.92 -8.95
CA ARG A 149 -17.88 6.25 -8.69
C ARG A 149 -18.58 6.35 -7.34
N LYS A 150 -19.30 5.30 -6.94
CA LYS A 150 -20.07 5.28 -5.67
C LYS A 150 -19.20 4.99 -4.46
N VAL A 151 -18.18 4.17 -4.61
CA VAL A 151 -17.44 3.59 -3.47
C VAL A 151 -16.02 4.11 -3.32
N ARG A 152 -15.50 4.81 -4.31
CA ARG A 152 -14.11 5.24 -4.44
C ARG A 152 -13.51 5.79 -3.15
N ASN A 153 -14.19 6.71 -2.48
CA ASN A 153 -13.65 7.36 -1.29
C ASN A 153 -13.47 6.41 -0.09
N ALA A 154 -14.17 5.27 -0.09
CA ALA A 154 -14.05 4.26 0.95
C ALA A 154 -12.92 3.25 0.67
N TYR A 155 -12.18 3.38 -0.43
CA TYR A 155 -11.09 2.45 -0.77
C TYR A 155 -10.05 2.32 0.34
N PRO A 156 -9.53 3.42 0.94
CA PRO A 156 -8.57 3.33 2.04
C PRO A 156 -9.12 2.54 3.23
N LEU A 157 -10.37 2.77 3.59
CA LEU A 157 -11.02 2.06 4.69
C LEU A 157 -11.04 0.54 4.45
N MET A 158 -11.34 0.12 3.23
CA MET A 158 -11.40 -1.30 2.85
C MET A 158 -10.02 -1.93 2.79
N SER A 159 -9.05 -1.22 2.23
CA SER A 159 -7.66 -1.70 2.12
C SER A 159 -6.99 -1.83 3.48
N VAL A 160 -7.04 -0.77 4.29
CA VAL A 160 -6.48 -0.75 5.65
C VAL A 160 -7.19 -1.76 6.55
N GLY A 161 -8.52 -1.80 6.49
CA GLY A 161 -9.31 -2.77 7.26
C GLY A 161 -8.98 -4.21 6.90
N GLY A 162 -8.76 -4.50 5.61
CA GLY A 162 -8.34 -5.81 5.16
C GLY A 162 -7.03 -6.27 5.81
N VAL A 163 -6.02 -5.41 5.82
CA VAL A 163 -4.73 -5.74 6.48
C VAL A 163 -4.89 -5.89 7.99
N TYR A 164 -5.59 -4.95 8.63
CA TYR A 164 -5.79 -4.98 10.08
C TYR A 164 -6.53 -6.24 10.54
N ASP A 165 -7.68 -6.53 9.96
CA ASP A 165 -8.55 -7.63 10.39
C ASP A 165 -7.86 -8.98 10.21
N HIS A 166 -7.17 -9.19 9.08
CA HIS A 166 -6.43 -10.42 8.83
C HIS A 166 -5.24 -10.59 9.79
N GLN A 167 -4.48 -9.52 10.05
CA GLN A 167 -3.38 -9.62 11.00
C GLN A 167 -3.90 -9.92 12.41
N ARG A 168 -4.98 -9.30 12.84
CA ARG A 168 -5.61 -9.56 14.14
C ARG A 168 -6.15 -10.99 14.26
N ALA A 169 -6.59 -11.58 13.15
CA ALA A 169 -7.01 -12.99 13.13
C ALA A 169 -5.84 -13.97 13.29
N VAL A 170 -4.63 -13.56 12.86
CA VAL A 170 -3.41 -14.41 12.99
C VAL A 170 -2.75 -14.24 14.36
N THR A 171 -2.72 -13.02 14.89
CA THR A 171 -2.07 -12.74 16.19
C THR A 171 -2.72 -11.55 16.90
N SER A 172 -2.78 -11.65 18.23
CA SER A 172 -3.21 -10.56 19.12
C SER A 172 -2.09 -10.03 20.01
N ASP A 173 -0.89 -10.58 19.90
CA ASP A 173 0.22 -10.32 20.85
C ASP A 173 0.78 -8.90 20.73
N LYS A 174 0.72 -8.34 19.51
CA LYS A 174 1.18 -6.98 19.24
C LYS A 174 0.06 -6.16 18.58
N ARG A 175 0.14 -4.84 18.72
CA ARG A 175 -0.70 -3.92 17.93
C ARG A 175 -0.33 -4.03 16.46
N VAL A 176 -1.33 -3.93 15.59
CA VAL A 176 -1.10 -3.73 14.16
C VAL A 176 -0.62 -2.30 13.96
N PHE A 177 0.51 -2.11 13.32
CA PHE A 177 1.04 -0.81 12.98
C PHE A 177 0.86 -0.55 11.48
N ILE A 178 0.09 0.47 11.15
CA ILE A 178 -0.17 0.91 9.77
C ILE A 178 0.12 2.40 9.66
N LEU A 179 0.90 2.77 8.66
CA LEU A 179 1.08 4.15 8.20
C LEU A 179 0.49 4.24 6.79
N THR A 180 -0.45 5.16 6.56
CA THR A 180 -1.11 5.34 5.26
C THR A 180 -1.33 6.82 4.97
N ARG A 181 -1.30 7.24 3.70
CA ARG A 181 -1.55 8.65 3.34
C ARG A 181 -3.01 8.96 3.02
N SER A 182 -3.87 7.96 3.06
CA SER A 182 -5.28 8.11 2.72
C SER A 182 -6.17 7.61 3.83
N ALA A 183 -7.34 8.22 3.98
CA ALA A 183 -8.29 7.86 5.00
C ALA A 183 -9.75 8.07 4.56
N PHE A 184 -10.66 7.38 5.24
CA PHE A 184 -12.09 7.57 5.14
C PHE A 184 -12.72 7.46 6.52
N ALA A 185 -13.89 8.05 6.71
CA ALA A 185 -14.59 8.06 7.99
C ALA A 185 -14.72 6.65 8.60
N GLY A 186 -14.33 6.52 9.86
CA GLY A 186 -14.31 5.24 10.56
C GLY A 186 -12.98 4.47 10.52
N GLN A 187 -11.95 4.97 9.81
CA GLN A 187 -10.65 4.30 9.70
C GLN A 187 -9.87 4.27 11.02
N GLN A 188 -10.15 5.19 11.95
CA GLN A 188 -9.56 5.20 13.29
C GLN A 188 -9.74 3.88 14.06
N ARG A 189 -10.78 3.09 13.73
CA ARG A 189 -10.98 1.75 14.32
C ARG A 189 -9.84 0.78 14.09
N TYR A 190 -9.06 1.03 13.05
CA TYR A 190 -7.91 0.20 12.67
C TYR A 190 -6.58 0.75 13.23
N GLY A 191 -6.62 1.83 14.01
CA GLY A 191 -5.42 2.41 14.62
C GLY A 191 -4.36 2.86 13.60
N ALA A 192 -4.77 3.14 12.36
CA ALA A 192 -3.86 3.57 11.31
C ALA A 192 -3.40 5.02 11.54
N ASN A 193 -2.08 5.23 11.43
CA ASN A 193 -1.49 6.56 11.38
C ASN A 193 -1.57 7.10 9.95
N THR A 194 -1.81 8.39 9.82
CA THR A 194 -1.90 9.04 8.51
C THR A 194 -0.86 10.14 8.38
N TRP A 195 -0.19 10.21 7.22
CA TRP A 195 0.62 11.35 6.83
C TRP A 195 -0.04 12.08 5.64
N THR A 196 0.40 13.27 5.38
CA THR A 196 -0.23 14.18 4.41
C THR A 196 0.26 13.99 2.97
N GLY A 197 0.96 12.90 2.69
CA GLY A 197 1.50 12.59 1.36
C GLY A 197 2.80 13.33 1.03
N ASP A 198 3.17 13.34 -0.25
CA ASP A 198 4.38 13.97 -0.76
C ASP A 198 4.14 15.48 -0.95
N ILE A 199 4.25 16.22 0.13
CA ILE A 199 4.01 17.66 0.14
C ILE A 199 5.29 18.45 -0.18
N THR A 200 5.12 19.62 -0.80
CA THR A 200 6.24 20.54 -1.00
C THR A 200 6.65 21.20 0.32
N ALA A 201 7.94 21.21 0.63
CA ALA A 201 8.49 21.85 1.81
C ALA A 201 8.51 23.39 1.65
N SER A 202 7.38 24.04 1.89
CA SER A 202 7.24 25.51 1.85
C SER A 202 6.38 26.03 3.00
N TRP A 203 6.54 27.31 3.33
CA TRP A 203 5.72 27.97 4.37
C TRP A 203 4.23 27.96 4.04
N GLU A 204 3.88 28.16 2.78
CA GLU A 204 2.48 28.10 2.32
C GLU A 204 1.86 26.73 2.55
N VAL A 205 2.60 25.68 2.28
CA VAL A 205 2.11 24.30 2.51
C VAL A 205 2.03 24.02 4.01
N LEU A 206 3.01 24.44 4.81
CA LEU A 206 2.95 24.30 6.27
C LEU A 206 1.70 24.98 6.86
N GLU A 207 1.39 26.18 6.42
CA GLU A 207 0.17 26.89 6.86
C GLU A 207 -1.11 26.08 6.57
N LYS A 208 -1.18 25.44 5.39
CA LYS A 208 -2.32 24.58 5.01
C LYS A 208 -2.38 23.27 5.80
N GLN A 209 -1.25 22.75 6.29
CA GLN A 209 -1.22 21.53 7.09
C GLN A 209 -1.87 21.70 8.47
N ILE A 210 -1.87 22.91 9.04
CA ILE A 210 -2.48 23.16 10.35
C ILE A 210 -3.99 22.86 10.32
N PRO A 211 -4.81 23.51 9.47
CA PRO A 211 -6.24 23.20 9.39
C PRO A 211 -6.50 21.76 8.87
N ALA A 212 -5.66 21.24 8.00
CA ALA A 212 -5.79 19.85 7.55
C ALA A 212 -5.66 18.86 8.71
N GLY A 213 -4.65 19.01 9.56
CA GLY A 213 -4.44 18.18 10.75
C GLY A 213 -5.59 18.30 11.76
N LEU A 214 -6.10 19.53 11.99
CA LEU A 214 -7.26 19.75 12.85
C LEU A 214 -8.51 19.03 12.32
N ASN A 215 -8.79 19.13 11.02
CA ASN A 215 -9.94 18.47 10.40
C ASN A 215 -9.82 16.94 10.48
N PHE A 216 -8.62 16.38 10.25
CA PHE A 216 -8.38 14.96 10.45
C PHE A 216 -8.70 14.52 11.88
N SER A 217 -8.20 15.25 12.86
CA SER A 217 -8.38 14.95 14.29
C SER A 217 -9.85 15.06 14.74
N LEU A 218 -10.65 15.90 14.09
CA LEU A 218 -12.09 16.03 14.38
C LEU A 218 -12.89 14.85 13.83
N CYS A 219 -12.41 14.21 12.78
CA CYS A 219 -13.07 13.04 12.17
C CYS A 219 -12.61 11.70 12.78
N GLY A 220 -11.64 11.70 13.68
CA GLY A 220 -11.10 10.57 14.40
C GLY A 220 -9.83 10.02 13.82
#